data_9f66c845d7428ff7862b81f3d906da8d
#
_entry.id   9f66c845d7428ff7862b81f3d906da8d
#
_cell.length_a   1.000
_cell.length_b   1.000
_cell.length_c   1.000
_cell.angle_alpha   90.00
_cell.angle_beta   90.00
_cell.angle_gamma   90.00
#
_symmetry.space_group_name_H-M   'P 1'
#
loop_
_entity.id
_entity.type
_entity.pdbx_description
1 polymer ?
#
loop_
_entity_poly.entity_id
_entity_poly.type
_entity_poly.pdbx_seq_one_letter_code
_entity_poly.pdbx_strand_id
1 'polypeptide(L)'
;MLHHLIPPDKWKFPVIILLGIFFGIAFHVFYISNAISYLSNDPKTCINCHVMNPQYVTWQKGSHGRVATCNDCHVPQDNIFRTYLFKATDGMRHATMFTFRLEPQVIQIKQAGKDAVQENCIRCHTNLIHPISLRAINNRGVENQHEGYCWDCHRETPHGRVNSLSSTPYAQVPSQRQIAPKWLMEYTESKNAIEFKNKKEN
;
A
#
# COMPACT_ATOMS: atom_id res chain seq x y z
N MET A 1 20.25 -32.71 19.11
CA MET A 1 18.87 -32.26 18.79
C MET A 1 18.57 -32.03 17.30
N LEU A 2 19.56 -31.79 16.43
CA LEU A 2 19.30 -31.58 14.99
C LEU A 2 19.04 -32.84 14.17
N HIS A 3 19.42 -34.03 14.66
CA HIS A 3 19.26 -35.30 13.92
C HIS A 3 17.80 -35.67 13.62
N HIS A 4 16.83 -35.17 14.40
CA HIS A 4 15.41 -35.41 14.15
C HIS A 4 14.81 -34.55 13.03
N LEU A 5 15.54 -33.53 12.55
CA LEU A 5 15.07 -32.64 11.47
C LEU A 5 15.55 -33.11 10.08
N ILE A 6 16.44 -34.10 10.04
CA ILE A 6 16.96 -34.63 8.76
C ILE A 6 16.04 -35.75 8.30
N PRO A 7 15.42 -35.64 7.12
CA PRO A 7 14.55 -36.67 6.60
C PRO A 7 15.34 -37.97 6.34
N PRO A 8 14.69 -39.13 6.45
CA PRO A 8 15.27 -40.44 6.06
C PRO A 8 15.79 -40.39 4.61
N ASP A 9 16.79 -41.19 4.28
CA ASP A 9 17.47 -41.13 2.97
C ASP A 9 16.52 -41.19 1.78
N LYS A 10 15.46 -41.99 1.85
CA LYS A 10 14.43 -42.14 0.81
C LYS A 10 13.63 -40.83 0.59
N TRP A 11 13.56 -39.95 1.59
CA TRP A 11 12.78 -38.70 1.55
C TRP A 11 13.64 -37.50 1.30
N LYS A 12 14.97 -37.59 1.33
CA LYS A 12 15.87 -36.44 1.11
C LYS A 12 15.61 -35.78 -0.24
N PHE A 13 15.56 -36.56 -1.30
CA PHE A 13 15.37 -36.01 -2.66
C PHE A 13 14.00 -35.33 -2.85
N PRO A 14 12.86 -35.97 -2.51
CA PRO A 14 11.55 -35.30 -2.54
C PRO A 14 11.49 -34.03 -1.69
N VAL A 15 12.07 -34.04 -0.48
CA VAL A 15 12.08 -32.87 0.42
C VAL A 15 12.88 -31.71 -0.20
N ILE A 16 14.04 -32.00 -0.77
CA ILE A 16 14.86 -30.97 -1.45
C ILE A 16 14.09 -30.33 -2.61
N ILE A 17 13.41 -31.13 -3.43
CA ILE A 17 12.59 -30.61 -4.53
C ILE A 17 11.46 -29.74 -4.01
N LEU A 18 10.72 -30.21 -3.01
CA LEU A 18 9.60 -29.45 -2.42
C LEU A 18 10.08 -28.12 -1.81
N LEU A 19 11.20 -28.14 -1.11
CA LEU A 19 11.80 -26.91 -0.58
C LEU A 19 12.25 -25.97 -1.70
N GLY A 20 12.86 -26.52 -2.75
CA GLY A 20 13.23 -25.72 -3.93
C GLY A 20 12.03 -25.05 -4.59
N ILE A 21 10.95 -25.77 -4.80
CA ILE A 21 9.69 -25.26 -5.33
C ILE A 21 9.10 -24.19 -4.39
N PHE A 22 9.05 -24.48 -3.08
CA PHE A 22 8.53 -23.55 -2.08
C PHE A 22 9.29 -22.23 -2.07
N PHE A 23 10.62 -22.27 -1.98
CA PHE A 23 11.43 -21.06 -1.98
C PHE A 23 11.39 -20.35 -3.33
N GLY A 24 11.36 -21.07 -4.44
CA GLY A 24 11.20 -20.50 -5.76
C GLY A 24 9.90 -19.72 -5.93
N ILE A 25 8.77 -20.29 -5.50
CA ILE A 25 7.47 -19.61 -5.51
C ILE A 25 7.48 -18.42 -4.55
N ALA A 26 7.98 -18.59 -3.32
CA ALA A 26 8.06 -17.51 -2.35
C ALA A 26 8.88 -16.31 -2.87
N PHE A 27 10.04 -16.57 -3.46
CA PHE A 27 10.87 -15.55 -4.08
C PHE A 27 10.18 -14.88 -5.28
N HIS A 28 9.51 -15.66 -6.11
CA HIS A 28 8.75 -15.12 -7.23
C HIS A 28 7.61 -14.21 -6.77
N VAL A 29 6.82 -14.64 -5.78
CA VAL A 29 5.76 -13.81 -5.19
C VAL A 29 6.32 -12.53 -4.58
N PHE A 30 7.42 -12.62 -3.84
CA PHE A 30 8.11 -11.45 -3.28
C PHE A 30 8.55 -10.47 -4.38
N TYR A 31 9.04 -10.97 -5.50
CA TYR A 31 9.45 -10.18 -6.64
C TYR A 31 8.26 -9.50 -7.34
N ILE A 32 7.20 -10.25 -7.68
CA ILE A 32 6.03 -9.69 -8.39
C ILE A 32 5.20 -8.73 -7.52
N SER A 33 5.17 -8.94 -6.21
CA SER A 33 4.51 -8.04 -5.27
C SER A 33 5.25 -6.71 -5.08
N ASN A 34 6.45 -6.57 -5.70
CA ASN A 34 7.31 -5.40 -5.55
C ASN A 34 7.61 -5.07 -4.07
N ALA A 35 7.83 -6.12 -3.25
CA ALA A 35 7.91 -6.01 -1.80
C ALA A 35 8.98 -5.04 -1.31
N ILE A 36 10.12 -4.93 -2.02
CA ILE A 36 11.22 -4.01 -1.67
C ILE A 36 10.77 -2.54 -1.76
N SER A 37 9.82 -2.21 -2.63
CA SER A 37 9.36 -0.84 -2.78
C SER A 37 8.76 -0.26 -1.49
N TYR A 38 8.23 -1.12 -0.60
CA TYR A 38 7.64 -0.70 0.68
C TYR A 38 8.67 -0.14 1.67
N LEU A 39 9.96 -0.36 1.44
CA LEU A 39 11.03 0.30 2.20
C LEU A 39 11.20 1.77 1.79
N SER A 40 10.80 2.14 0.58
CA SER A 40 10.89 3.51 0.07
C SER A 40 9.72 4.38 0.57
N ASN A 41 9.83 5.70 0.31
CA ASN A 41 8.74 6.65 0.54
C ASN A 41 8.07 7.08 -0.78
N ASP A 42 8.38 6.38 -1.90
CA ASP A 42 7.76 6.70 -3.19
C ASP A 42 6.24 6.44 -3.13
N PRO A 43 5.40 7.44 -3.41
CA PRO A 43 3.95 7.27 -3.47
C PRO A 43 3.47 6.19 -4.44
N LYS A 44 4.27 5.88 -5.47
CA LYS A 44 3.97 4.79 -6.42
C LYS A 44 3.91 3.42 -5.77
N THR A 45 4.57 3.24 -4.62
CA THR A 45 4.47 1.99 -3.85
C THR A 45 3.03 1.71 -3.41
N CYS A 46 2.28 2.75 -3.03
CA CYS A 46 0.91 2.59 -2.56
C CYS A 46 -0.03 2.06 -3.66
N ILE A 47 0.23 2.43 -4.93
CA ILE A 47 -0.56 1.96 -6.08
C ILE A 47 -0.15 0.58 -6.60
N ASN A 48 0.75 -0.14 -5.94
CA ASN A 48 0.91 -1.58 -6.16
C ASN A 48 -0.42 -2.32 -5.92
N CYS A 49 -1.29 -1.77 -5.07
CA CYS A 49 -2.66 -2.20 -4.89
C CYS A 49 -3.61 -1.25 -5.63
N HIS A 50 -4.32 -1.73 -6.65
CA HIS A 50 -5.22 -0.91 -7.47
C HIS A 50 -6.33 -0.21 -6.67
N VAL A 51 -6.70 -0.76 -5.52
CA VAL A 51 -7.68 -0.15 -4.60
C VAL A 51 -7.23 1.20 -4.05
N MET A 52 -5.92 1.50 -4.12
CA MET A 52 -5.34 2.78 -3.69
C MET A 52 -5.28 3.84 -4.80
N ASN A 53 -5.67 3.51 -6.03
CA ASN A 53 -5.66 4.45 -7.13
C ASN A 53 -6.48 5.73 -6.86
N PRO A 54 -7.70 5.67 -6.29
CA PRO A 54 -8.44 6.89 -5.94
C PRO A 54 -7.68 7.79 -4.96
N GLN A 55 -7.07 7.21 -3.93
CA GLN A 55 -6.31 7.94 -2.92
C GLN A 55 -5.06 8.60 -3.52
N TYR A 56 -4.37 7.88 -4.40
CA TYR A 56 -3.20 8.43 -5.11
C TYR A 56 -3.57 9.64 -5.96
N VAL A 57 -4.63 9.52 -6.79
CA VAL A 57 -5.05 10.58 -7.71
C VAL A 57 -5.55 11.81 -6.95
N THR A 58 -6.31 11.62 -5.90
CA THR A 58 -6.85 12.72 -5.08
C THR A 58 -5.75 13.42 -4.30
N TRP A 59 -4.77 12.68 -3.73
CA TRP A 59 -3.58 13.23 -3.14
C TRP A 59 -2.77 14.06 -4.15
N GLN A 60 -2.51 13.51 -5.34
CA GLN A 60 -1.72 14.18 -6.37
C GLN A 60 -2.32 15.53 -6.79
N LYS A 61 -3.66 15.64 -6.77
CA LYS A 61 -4.39 16.88 -7.07
C LYS A 61 -4.60 17.77 -5.83
N GLY A 62 -4.34 17.24 -4.66
CA GLY A 62 -4.49 17.96 -3.40
C GLY A 62 -3.38 18.96 -3.13
N SER A 63 -3.56 19.80 -2.10
CA SER A 63 -2.61 20.84 -1.71
C SER A 63 -1.24 20.27 -1.31
N HIS A 64 -1.20 19.07 -0.74
CA HIS A 64 0.01 18.40 -0.27
C HIS A 64 0.73 17.55 -1.34
N GLY A 65 0.13 17.32 -2.50
CA GLY A 65 0.68 16.44 -3.53
C GLY A 65 2.04 16.86 -4.11
N ARG A 66 2.46 18.12 -3.87
CA ARG A 66 3.75 18.64 -4.33
C ARG A 66 4.81 18.71 -3.23
N VAL A 67 4.42 18.61 -1.96
CA VAL A 67 5.30 18.91 -0.82
C VAL A 67 5.40 17.77 0.17
N ALA A 68 4.48 16.81 0.13
CA ALA A 68 4.45 15.67 1.04
C ALA A 68 4.09 14.38 0.31
N THR A 69 4.74 13.30 0.66
CA THR A 69 4.44 11.95 0.20
C THR A 69 3.35 11.30 1.05
N CYS A 70 2.85 10.13 0.63
CA CYS A 70 1.91 9.35 1.44
C CYS A 70 2.48 9.04 2.82
N ASN A 71 3.75 8.65 2.88
CA ASN A 71 4.41 8.26 4.14
C ASN A 71 4.68 9.44 5.07
N ASP A 72 4.80 10.66 4.56
CA ASP A 72 4.97 11.85 5.40
C ASP A 72 3.75 12.11 6.30
N CYS A 73 2.57 11.63 5.86
CA CYS A 73 1.34 11.70 6.64
C CYS A 73 1.04 10.38 7.36
N HIS A 74 1.14 9.23 6.66
CA HIS A 74 0.60 7.96 7.14
C HIS A 74 1.57 7.11 7.97
N VAL A 75 2.83 7.48 8.07
CA VAL A 75 3.85 6.75 8.83
C VAL A 75 4.46 7.66 9.88
N PRO A 76 4.61 7.21 11.15
CA PRO A 76 5.28 8.00 12.18
C PRO A 76 6.71 8.39 11.76
N GLN A 77 7.09 9.65 12.01
CA GLN A 77 8.36 10.25 11.59
C GLN A 77 9.25 10.67 12.75
N ASP A 78 8.89 10.33 13.97
CA ASP A 78 9.57 10.72 15.20
C ASP A 78 10.83 9.88 15.47
N ASN A 79 10.80 8.58 15.10
CA ASN A 79 11.88 7.64 15.37
C ASN A 79 11.98 6.60 14.25
N ILE A 80 13.19 6.35 13.76
CA ILE A 80 13.47 5.41 12.67
C ILE A 80 12.96 3.99 12.97
N PHE A 81 13.12 3.51 14.20
CA PHE A 81 12.64 2.18 14.59
C PHE A 81 11.12 2.12 14.58
N ARG A 82 10.44 3.14 15.10
CA ARG A 82 8.98 3.24 15.08
C ARG A 82 8.47 3.34 13.64
N THR A 83 9.13 4.11 12.79
CA THR A 83 8.83 4.23 11.36
C THR A 83 8.82 2.87 10.67
N TYR A 84 9.91 2.11 10.79
CA TYR A 84 10.03 0.82 10.10
C TYR A 84 9.18 -0.28 10.75
N LEU A 85 9.03 -0.27 12.08
CA LEU A 85 8.11 -1.18 12.76
C LEU A 85 6.67 -0.93 12.32
N PHE A 86 6.26 0.33 12.22
CA PHE A 86 4.93 0.71 11.74
C PHE A 86 4.74 0.26 10.28
N LYS A 87 5.71 0.54 9.39
CA LYS A 87 5.68 0.06 8.00
C LYS A 87 5.56 -1.47 7.91
N ALA A 88 6.30 -2.20 8.73
CA ALA A 88 6.28 -3.66 8.73
C ALA A 88 4.92 -4.19 9.21
N THR A 89 4.41 -3.71 10.34
CA THR A 89 3.16 -4.21 10.93
C THR A 89 1.93 -3.82 10.11
N ASP A 90 1.84 -2.57 9.66
CA ASP A 90 0.73 -2.09 8.85
C ASP A 90 0.80 -2.64 7.42
N GLY A 91 2.00 -2.73 6.84
CA GLY A 91 2.22 -3.36 5.54
C GLY A 91 1.86 -4.86 5.54
N MET A 92 2.25 -5.60 6.59
CA MET A 92 1.87 -7.01 6.74
C MET A 92 0.35 -7.17 6.85
N ARG A 93 -0.31 -6.29 7.61
CA ARG A 93 -1.77 -6.26 7.72
C ARG A 93 -2.43 -6.00 6.36
N HIS A 94 -1.97 -5.00 5.61
CA HIS A 94 -2.48 -4.71 4.28
C HIS A 94 -2.28 -5.88 3.32
N ALA A 95 -1.09 -6.49 3.31
CA ALA A 95 -0.80 -7.66 2.50
C ALA A 95 -1.73 -8.84 2.83
N THR A 96 -1.98 -9.09 4.12
CA THR A 96 -2.91 -10.13 4.57
C THR A 96 -4.33 -9.85 4.10
N MET A 97 -4.85 -8.64 4.33
CA MET A 97 -6.19 -8.25 3.92
C MET A 97 -6.38 -8.40 2.41
N PHE A 98 -5.40 -7.95 1.62
CA PHE A 98 -5.43 -8.04 0.17
C PHE A 98 -5.35 -9.50 -0.32
N THR A 99 -4.45 -10.31 0.24
CA THR A 99 -4.24 -11.71 -0.18
C THR A 99 -5.50 -12.55 0.06
N PHE A 100 -6.17 -12.34 1.18
CA PHE A 100 -7.38 -13.08 1.54
C PHE A 100 -8.67 -12.39 1.10
N ARG A 101 -8.60 -11.27 0.39
CA ARG A 101 -9.75 -10.47 -0.06
C ARG A 101 -10.70 -10.09 1.08
N LEU A 102 -10.12 -9.65 2.19
CA LEU A 102 -10.84 -9.23 3.38
C LEU A 102 -11.02 -7.71 3.45
N GLU A 103 -10.69 -7.00 2.38
CA GLU A 103 -10.84 -5.56 2.30
C GLU A 103 -12.33 -5.16 2.40
N PRO A 104 -12.66 -4.18 3.25
CA PRO A 104 -14.02 -3.67 3.32
C PRO A 104 -14.36 -2.88 2.06
N GLN A 105 -15.64 -2.79 1.71
CA GLN A 105 -16.13 -1.99 0.58
C GLN A 105 -15.73 -0.51 0.71
N VAL A 106 -15.69 0.00 1.94
CA VAL A 106 -15.21 1.34 2.26
C VAL A 106 -13.95 1.22 3.11
N ILE A 107 -12.82 1.58 2.52
CA ILE A 107 -11.52 1.57 3.22
C ILE A 107 -11.48 2.75 4.18
N GLN A 108 -11.30 2.45 5.46
CA GLN A 108 -11.15 3.45 6.51
C GLN A 108 -9.81 3.28 7.23
N ILE A 109 -9.21 4.41 7.58
CA ILE A 109 -7.99 4.44 8.38
C ILE A 109 -8.28 3.93 9.80
N LYS A 110 -7.42 3.06 10.32
CA LYS A 110 -7.52 2.55 11.69
C LYS A 110 -6.91 3.53 12.69
N GLN A 111 -7.17 3.31 13.98
CA GLN A 111 -6.74 4.22 15.05
C GLN A 111 -5.25 4.52 15.00
N ALA A 112 -4.39 3.50 14.93
CA ALA A 112 -2.94 3.71 14.85
C ALA A 112 -2.50 4.59 13.65
N GLY A 113 -3.20 4.46 12.51
CA GLY A 113 -2.98 5.33 11.35
C GLY A 113 -3.49 6.74 11.57
N LYS A 114 -4.64 6.91 12.26
CA LYS A 114 -5.16 8.23 12.63
C LYS A 114 -4.18 8.98 13.53
N ASP A 115 -3.64 8.27 14.53
CA ASP A 115 -2.67 8.84 15.46
C ASP A 115 -1.41 9.30 14.73
N ALA A 116 -0.88 8.47 13.81
CA ALA A 116 0.27 8.82 13.00
C ALA A 116 0.01 10.06 12.11
N VAL A 117 -1.17 10.13 11.46
CA VAL A 117 -1.54 11.31 10.65
C VAL A 117 -1.65 12.56 11.50
N GLN A 118 -2.28 12.47 12.67
CA GLN A 118 -2.40 13.61 13.58
C GLN A 118 -1.04 14.12 14.07
N GLU A 119 -0.16 13.22 14.50
CA GLU A 119 1.21 13.54 14.90
C GLU A 119 1.96 14.27 13.77
N ASN A 120 1.84 13.78 12.53
CA ASN A 120 2.50 14.38 11.38
C ASN A 120 1.91 15.72 10.95
N CYS A 121 0.60 15.91 11.06
CA CYS A 121 -0.02 17.24 10.86
C CYS A 121 0.58 18.26 11.82
N ILE A 122 0.63 17.93 13.09
CA ILE A 122 1.20 18.79 14.14
C ILE A 122 2.69 19.03 13.89
N ARG A 123 3.46 18.00 13.56
CA ARG A 123 4.89 18.08 13.27
C ARG A 123 5.21 19.10 12.18
N CYS A 124 4.49 19.06 11.07
CA CYS A 124 4.73 19.97 9.95
C CYS A 124 4.15 21.37 10.19
N HIS A 125 3.04 21.49 10.93
CA HIS A 125 2.32 22.74 11.14
C HIS A 125 2.53 23.34 12.55
N THR A 126 3.54 22.90 13.28
CA THR A 126 3.83 23.36 14.66
C THR A 126 3.85 24.88 14.79
N ASN A 127 4.41 25.58 13.83
CA ASN A 127 4.51 27.06 13.86
C ASN A 127 3.18 27.77 13.54
N LEU A 128 2.20 27.06 12.99
CA LEU A 128 0.89 27.63 12.62
C LEU A 128 -0.18 27.33 13.67
N ILE A 129 0.07 26.39 14.57
CA ILE A 129 -0.92 25.94 15.54
C ILE A 129 -0.66 26.60 16.88
N HIS A 130 -1.64 27.39 17.34
CA HIS A 130 -1.56 28.01 18.65
C HIS A 130 -1.61 26.96 19.78
N PRO A 131 -0.82 27.08 20.87
CA PRO A 131 -0.80 26.11 21.97
C PRO A 131 -2.16 25.80 22.59
N ILE A 132 -3.07 26.77 22.62
CA ILE A 132 -4.45 26.60 23.11
C ILE A 132 -5.25 25.67 22.20
N SER A 133 -5.08 25.82 20.88
CA SER A 133 -5.73 24.97 19.89
C SER A 133 -5.23 23.51 19.98
N LEU A 134 -3.93 23.31 20.21
CA LEU A 134 -3.35 21.98 20.45
C LEU A 134 -3.94 21.30 21.69
N ARG A 135 -4.11 22.04 22.80
CA ARG A 135 -4.75 21.52 24.02
C ARG A 135 -6.20 21.12 23.77
N ALA A 136 -6.95 21.93 23.02
CA ALA A 136 -8.34 21.64 22.69
C ALA A 136 -8.47 20.40 21.79
N ILE A 137 -7.52 20.18 20.86
CA ILE A 137 -7.46 19.00 20.02
C ILE A 137 -7.09 17.76 20.85
N ASN A 138 -6.04 17.84 21.65
CA ASN A 138 -5.58 16.72 22.49
C ASN A 138 -6.60 16.30 23.55
N ASN A 139 -7.26 17.26 24.20
CA ASN A 139 -8.24 16.96 25.23
C ASN A 139 -9.54 16.35 24.65
N ARG A 140 -9.96 16.75 23.46
CA ARG A 140 -11.12 16.15 22.79
C ARG A 140 -10.85 14.74 22.27
N GLY A 141 -9.62 14.46 21.82
CA GLY A 141 -9.22 13.14 21.35
C GLY A 141 -9.16 12.07 22.44
N VAL A 142 -9.04 12.47 23.72
CA VAL A 142 -8.98 11.55 24.86
C VAL A 142 -10.38 11.16 25.36
N GLU A 143 -11.35 12.07 25.30
CA GLU A 143 -12.69 11.88 25.89
C GLU A 143 -13.72 11.34 24.88
N ASN A 144 -13.61 11.68 23.59
CA ASN A 144 -14.49 11.19 22.54
C ASN A 144 -13.65 10.77 21.32
N GLN A 145 -13.59 9.48 21.04
CA GLN A 145 -12.80 8.88 19.96
C GLN A 145 -13.09 9.44 18.54
N HIS A 146 -13.94 10.43 18.39
CA HIS A 146 -14.39 10.98 17.10
C HIS A 146 -14.21 12.49 16.95
N GLU A 147 -13.76 13.22 17.95
CA GLU A 147 -13.66 14.67 17.88
C GLU A 147 -12.25 15.15 18.23
N GLY A 148 -11.65 15.89 17.31
CA GLY A 148 -10.39 16.60 17.57
C GLY A 148 -9.25 16.35 16.62
N TYR A 149 -9.48 15.67 15.52
CA TYR A 149 -8.47 15.55 14.48
C TYR A 149 -8.44 16.77 13.56
N CYS A 150 -7.25 17.11 13.04
CA CYS A 150 -7.10 18.25 12.12
C CYS A 150 -8.02 18.12 10.89
N TRP A 151 -8.19 16.92 10.38
CA TRP A 151 -9.04 16.67 9.20
C TRP A 151 -10.54 16.68 9.50
N ASP A 152 -10.98 16.76 10.74
CA ASP A 152 -12.42 16.93 11.04
C ASP A 152 -12.91 18.30 10.56
N CYS A 153 -12.02 19.31 10.63
CA CYS A 153 -12.24 20.63 10.06
C CYS A 153 -11.63 20.77 8.65
N HIS A 154 -10.41 20.26 8.44
CA HIS A 154 -9.66 20.34 7.18
C HIS A 154 -9.91 19.13 6.27
N ARG A 155 -11.17 18.82 6.01
CA ARG A 155 -11.61 17.55 5.36
C ARG A 155 -11.06 17.30 3.97
N GLU A 156 -10.76 18.37 3.22
CA GLU A 156 -10.29 18.26 1.84
C GLU A 156 -8.77 18.19 1.72
N THR A 157 -8.06 18.50 2.79
CA THR A 157 -6.61 18.64 2.78
C THR A 157 -5.87 17.34 2.44
N PRO A 158 -6.22 16.16 3.02
CA PRO A 158 -5.50 14.93 2.71
C PRO A 158 -5.77 14.44 1.28
N HIS A 159 -7.03 14.12 0.99
CA HIS A 159 -7.44 13.45 -0.25
C HIS A 159 -8.64 14.12 -0.95
N GLY A 160 -9.10 15.29 -0.47
CA GLY A 160 -10.32 15.91 -0.95
C GLY A 160 -11.57 15.08 -0.63
N ARG A 161 -12.70 15.44 -1.24
CA ARG A 161 -14.00 14.78 -1.01
C ARG A 161 -14.19 13.51 -1.85
N VAL A 162 -13.26 13.26 -2.75
CA VAL A 162 -13.42 12.25 -3.80
C VAL A 162 -12.71 10.97 -3.41
N ASN A 163 -13.47 9.92 -3.13
CA ASN A 163 -12.97 8.61 -2.74
C ASN A 163 -13.18 7.53 -3.83
N SER A 164 -13.45 7.93 -5.07
CA SER A 164 -13.71 7.01 -6.18
C SER A 164 -13.10 7.49 -7.49
N LEU A 165 -12.64 6.55 -8.32
CA LEU A 165 -12.17 6.85 -9.67
C LEU A 165 -13.28 7.39 -10.58
N SER A 166 -14.55 7.11 -10.29
CA SER A 166 -15.68 7.63 -11.06
C SER A 166 -15.77 9.16 -11.10
N SER A 167 -15.22 9.83 -10.09
CA SER A 167 -15.15 11.29 -10.02
C SER A 167 -13.90 11.88 -10.68
N THR A 168 -12.98 11.03 -11.10
CA THR A 168 -11.77 11.39 -11.84
C THR A 168 -11.57 10.45 -13.03
N PRO A 169 -12.52 10.37 -13.99
CA PRO A 169 -12.55 9.35 -15.03
C PRO A 169 -11.33 9.41 -15.97
N TYR A 170 -10.70 10.57 -16.10
CA TYR A 170 -9.50 10.76 -16.92
C TYR A 170 -8.20 10.73 -16.12
N ALA A 171 -8.25 10.36 -14.84
CA ALA A 171 -7.07 10.30 -14.02
C ALA A 171 -6.20 9.11 -14.45
N GLN A 172 -4.94 9.40 -14.72
CA GLN A 172 -3.94 8.39 -15.04
C GLN A 172 -3.11 8.10 -13.79
N VAL A 173 -2.95 6.82 -13.50
CA VAL A 173 -1.98 6.35 -12.50
C VAL A 173 -0.77 5.78 -13.22
N PRO A 174 0.44 5.86 -12.61
CA PRO A 174 1.61 5.22 -13.18
C PRO A 174 1.36 3.74 -13.43
N SER A 175 1.83 3.24 -14.58
CA SER A 175 1.75 1.81 -14.89
C SER A 175 2.51 1.00 -13.85
N GLN A 176 1.88 -0.04 -13.37
CA GLN A 176 2.52 -1.00 -12.48
C GLN A 176 3.52 -1.87 -13.23
N ARG A 177 4.42 -2.53 -12.48
CA ARG A 177 5.38 -3.47 -13.06
C ARG A 177 4.63 -4.60 -13.77
N GLN A 178 5.08 -4.92 -14.96
CA GLN A 178 4.58 -6.08 -15.69
C GLN A 178 4.93 -7.36 -14.92
N ILE A 179 3.92 -8.19 -14.65
CA ILE A 179 4.06 -9.46 -13.92
C ILE A 179 4.63 -10.54 -14.82
N ALA A 180 4.22 -10.54 -16.09
CA ALA A 180 4.67 -11.50 -17.07
C ALA A 180 5.96 -11.04 -17.77
N PRO A 181 6.92 -11.94 -18.06
CA PRO A 181 8.07 -11.63 -18.88
C PRO A 181 7.65 -11.12 -20.26
N LYS A 182 8.42 -10.20 -20.85
CA LYS A 182 8.10 -9.58 -22.15
C LYS A 182 7.85 -10.62 -23.26
N TRP A 183 8.68 -11.66 -23.33
CA TRP A 183 8.53 -12.72 -24.34
C TRP A 183 7.18 -13.46 -24.25
N LEU A 184 6.64 -13.62 -23.03
CA LEU A 184 5.34 -14.27 -22.84
C LEU A 184 4.20 -13.34 -23.26
N MET A 185 4.33 -12.05 -23.02
CA MET A 185 3.34 -11.06 -23.46
C MET A 185 3.32 -10.96 -24.99
N GLU A 186 4.49 -10.86 -25.62
CA GLU A 186 4.63 -10.86 -27.08
C GLU A 186 4.05 -12.13 -27.71
N TYR A 187 4.27 -13.30 -27.09
CA TYR A 187 3.69 -14.56 -27.55
C TYR A 187 2.15 -14.56 -27.47
N THR A 188 1.59 -14.07 -26.37
CA THR A 188 0.12 -13.99 -26.20
C THR A 188 -0.52 -12.98 -27.15
N GLU A 189 0.11 -11.84 -27.37
CA GLU A 189 -0.35 -10.82 -28.32
C GLU A 189 -0.31 -11.34 -29.76
N SER A 190 0.77 -12.03 -30.17
CA SER A 190 0.87 -12.61 -31.50
C SER A 190 -0.19 -13.70 -31.75
N LYS A 191 -0.47 -14.53 -30.73
CA LYS A 191 -1.49 -15.57 -30.81
C LYS A 191 -2.90 -14.97 -30.94
N ASN A 192 -3.21 -13.95 -30.15
CA ASN A 192 -4.48 -13.24 -30.23
C ASN A 192 -4.68 -12.53 -31.58
N ALA A 193 -3.61 -11.95 -32.14
CA ALA A 193 -3.65 -11.32 -33.46
C ALA A 193 -3.94 -12.34 -34.60
N ILE A 194 -3.34 -13.52 -34.50
CA ILE A 194 -3.59 -14.62 -35.46
C ILE A 194 -5.03 -15.14 -35.38
N GLU A 195 -5.52 -15.32 -34.14
CA GLU A 195 -6.90 -15.79 -33.91
C GLU A 195 -7.94 -14.77 -34.41
N PHE A 196 -7.68 -13.48 -34.23
CA PHE A 196 -8.53 -12.39 -34.72
C PHE A 196 -8.56 -12.32 -36.26
N LYS A 197 -7.42 -12.63 -36.91
CA LYS A 197 -7.32 -12.69 -38.38
C LYS A 197 -8.11 -13.87 -38.95
N ASN A 198 -7.95 -15.04 -38.37
CA ASN A 198 -8.66 -16.25 -38.79
C ASN A 198 -10.19 -16.12 -38.60
N LYS A 199 -10.64 -15.36 -37.60
CA LYS A 199 -12.07 -15.12 -37.34
C LYS A 199 -12.71 -14.11 -38.30
N LYS A 200 -11.91 -13.33 -39.02
CA LYS A 200 -12.39 -12.40 -40.05
C LYS A 200 -12.44 -13.01 -41.45
N GLU A 201 -11.76 -14.13 -41.68
CA GLU A 201 -11.67 -14.81 -42.94
C GLU A 201 -12.70 -15.97 -43.07
N ASN A 202 -13.41 -16.30 -41.99
CA ASN A 202 -14.56 -17.22 -41.93
C ASN A 202 -15.88 -16.43 -41.72
#